data_1c1f1ed43e6055836650d9f4ee650698
#
_entry.id   1c1f1ed43e6055836650d9f4ee650698
#
_cell.length_a   1.000
_cell.length_b   1.000
_cell.length_c   1.000
_cell.angle_alpha   90.00
_cell.angle_beta   90.00
_cell.angle_gamma   90.00
#
_symmetry.space_group_name_H-M   'P 1'
#
loop_
_entity.id
_entity.type
_entity.pdbx_description
1 polymer ?
#
loop_
_entity_poly.entity_id
_entity_poly.type
_entity_poly.pdbx_seq_one_letter_code
_entity_poly.pdbx_strand_id
1 'polypeptide(L)'
;MSADFPYIIALGNVNGVGPQRLRQLVEHFGSAEAVFSASESDFPSPFLPLFAAILKGRAEALSFAQAQVAIAERFNVRMLAFSDDDYPSRLANCPDAPVVLFCKGGVNFETAKVLSVVGTRKPSDEGRILCERIVSDLCQRHPDLVIVSGLAFGIDVTAHRAALKAGRPTVAVVAHGLDTLYPAQHRDVASQMVADGAIVSEFTFGTQPEAYNFVSRNRIIAGLADATLVVETGEKGGSLITTRNAFDYNRQVFAVPGFPGREQSKGCNDLIKKNMAALVESADDVDECLGWELPSAARSADARRTPSLFANPQSPEEEAIVAALRQEDGLTASVIGQRTRLPIAKVNVALLNMEFAGIVKSLPGNSYRLMV
;
A
#
# COMPACT_ATOMS: atom_id res chain seq x y z
N MET A 1 -0.17 -25.19 -2.85
CA MET A 1 0.41 -24.30 -3.89
C MET A 1 -0.39 -24.49 -5.17
N SER A 2 -0.68 -23.40 -5.87
CA SER A 2 -1.38 -23.48 -7.16
C SER A 2 -0.51 -24.27 -8.17
N ALA A 3 -1.13 -25.18 -8.92
CA ALA A 3 -0.45 -25.97 -9.95
C ALA A 3 0.11 -25.08 -11.08
N ASP A 4 -0.31 -23.81 -11.14
CA ASP A 4 -0.01 -22.87 -12.22
C ASP A 4 1.31 -22.07 -12.03
N PHE A 5 1.94 -22.12 -10.83
CA PHE A 5 3.17 -21.36 -10.56
C PHE A 5 4.30 -21.59 -11.57
N PRO A 6 4.64 -22.85 -11.96
CA PRO A 6 5.68 -23.07 -12.95
C PRO A 6 5.39 -22.38 -14.28
N TYR A 7 4.12 -22.36 -14.69
CA TYR A 7 3.72 -21.75 -15.96
C TYR A 7 3.72 -20.22 -15.89
N ILE A 8 3.25 -19.63 -14.77
CA ILE A 8 3.28 -18.18 -14.57
C ILE A 8 4.73 -17.66 -14.57
N ILE A 9 5.64 -18.32 -13.83
CA ILE A 9 7.06 -17.95 -13.78
C ILE A 9 7.70 -18.13 -15.16
N ALA A 10 7.40 -19.22 -15.86
CA ALA A 10 7.92 -19.48 -17.19
C ALA A 10 7.48 -18.41 -18.19
N LEU A 11 6.19 -18.05 -18.21
CA LEU A 11 5.67 -16.97 -19.08
C LEU A 11 6.32 -15.62 -18.75
N GLY A 12 6.47 -15.29 -17.46
CA GLY A 12 7.13 -14.04 -17.02
C GLY A 12 8.61 -13.96 -17.45
N ASN A 13 9.24 -15.08 -17.74
CA ASN A 13 10.62 -15.15 -18.22
C ASN A 13 10.75 -15.07 -19.75
N VAL A 14 9.64 -15.07 -20.48
CA VAL A 14 9.65 -14.94 -21.94
C VAL A 14 9.83 -13.48 -22.35
N ASN A 15 10.80 -13.21 -23.22
CA ASN A 15 11.04 -11.86 -23.75
C ASN A 15 9.76 -11.26 -24.37
N GLY A 16 9.40 -10.07 -23.90
CA GLY A 16 8.22 -9.35 -24.38
C GLY A 16 6.94 -9.66 -23.60
N VAL A 17 6.95 -10.61 -22.66
CA VAL A 17 5.83 -10.90 -21.76
C VAL A 17 6.07 -10.18 -20.42
N GLY A 18 5.71 -8.91 -20.37
CA GLY A 18 5.69 -8.16 -19.09
C GLY A 18 4.42 -8.47 -18.27
N PRO A 19 4.34 -7.98 -17.01
CA PRO A 19 3.24 -8.27 -16.10
C PRO A 19 1.84 -8.04 -16.69
N GLN A 20 1.62 -6.93 -17.37
CA GLN A 20 0.33 -6.61 -17.99
C GLN A 20 -0.05 -7.61 -19.10
N ARG A 21 0.89 -7.92 -19.99
CA ARG A 21 0.63 -8.88 -21.07
C ARG A 21 0.40 -10.30 -20.55
N LEU A 22 1.13 -10.68 -19.50
CA LEU A 22 0.94 -11.96 -18.85
C LEU A 22 -0.46 -12.07 -18.26
N ARG A 23 -0.92 -11.06 -17.52
CA ARG A 23 -2.29 -11.02 -16.99
C ARG A 23 -3.33 -11.14 -18.09
N GLN A 24 -3.22 -10.35 -19.15
CA GLN A 24 -4.14 -10.41 -20.29
C GLN A 24 -4.15 -11.79 -20.98
N LEU A 25 -2.99 -12.45 -21.10
CA LEU A 25 -2.93 -13.82 -21.62
C LEU A 25 -3.63 -14.80 -20.68
N VAL A 26 -3.35 -14.75 -19.38
CA VAL A 26 -3.99 -15.63 -18.39
C VAL A 26 -5.49 -15.37 -18.32
N GLU A 27 -5.95 -14.14 -18.35
CA GLU A 27 -7.37 -13.79 -18.41
C GLU A 27 -8.05 -14.34 -19.67
N HIS A 28 -7.39 -14.26 -20.82
CA HIS A 28 -7.94 -14.77 -22.09
C HIS A 28 -8.02 -16.29 -22.12
N PHE A 29 -6.96 -16.98 -21.69
CA PHE A 29 -6.86 -18.45 -21.77
C PHE A 29 -7.37 -19.17 -20.50
N GLY A 30 -7.65 -18.44 -19.42
CA GLY A 30 -8.13 -18.98 -18.15
C GLY A 30 -7.03 -19.45 -17.20
N SER A 31 -5.82 -19.80 -17.68
CA SER A 31 -4.66 -20.15 -16.87
C SER A 31 -3.35 -19.97 -17.64
N ALA A 32 -2.23 -19.88 -16.92
CA ALA A 32 -0.91 -19.83 -17.56
C ALA A 32 -0.55 -21.15 -18.24
N GLU A 33 -0.99 -22.29 -17.70
CA GLU A 33 -0.83 -23.60 -18.33
C GLU A 33 -1.54 -23.66 -19.70
N ALA A 34 -2.77 -23.12 -19.78
CA ALA A 34 -3.52 -23.09 -21.02
C ALA A 34 -2.82 -22.27 -22.12
N VAL A 35 -2.13 -21.17 -21.76
CA VAL A 35 -1.30 -20.39 -22.71
C VAL A 35 -0.21 -21.25 -23.35
N PHE A 36 0.45 -22.11 -22.57
CA PHE A 36 1.47 -23.00 -23.08
C PHE A 36 0.91 -24.15 -23.94
N SER A 37 -0.35 -24.49 -23.76
CA SER A 37 -1.02 -25.58 -24.47
C SER A 37 -1.74 -25.12 -25.75
N ALA A 38 -1.92 -23.79 -25.89
CA ALA A 38 -2.65 -23.19 -26.99
C ALA A 38 -1.89 -23.30 -28.34
N SER A 39 -2.65 -23.33 -29.44
CA SER A 39 -2.15 -23.24 -30.80
C SER A 39 -2.05 -21.80 -31.28
N GLU A 40 -1.36 -21.55 -32.38
CA GLU A 40 -1.24 -20.19 -32.94
C GLU A 40 -2.60 -19.54 -33.25
N SER A 41 -3.56 -20.35 -33.72
CA SER A 41 -4.91 -19.88 -34.05
C SER A 41 -5.71 -19.42 -32.85
N ASP A 42 -5.34 -19.82 -31.66
CA ASP A 42 -6.03 -19.44 -30.39
C ASP A 42 -5.53 -18.12 -29.86
N PHE A 43 -4.37 -17.64 -30.35
CA PHE A 43 -3.82 -16.36 -29.87
C PHE A 43 -4.54 -15.16 -30.49
N PRO A 44 -5.02 -14.21 -29.65
CA PRO A 44 -5.57 -12.96 -30.15
C PRO A 44 -4.53 -12.18 -30.97
N SER A 45 -5.00 -11.48 -32.02
CA SER A 45 -4.13 -10.73 -32.94
C SER A 45 -3.06 -9.86 -32.26
N PRO A 46 -3.31 -9.15 -31.15
CA PRO A 46 -2.27 -8.35 -30.47
C PRO A 46 -1.15 -9.20 -29.85
N PHE A 47 -1.40 -10.48 -29.56
CA PHE A 47 -0.47 -11.38 -28.90
C PHE A 47 0.18 -12.43 -29.82
N LEU A 48 -0.23 -12.49 -31.07
CA LEU A 48 0.34 -13.40 -32.08
C LEU A 48 1.90 -13.35 -32.15
N PRO A 49 2.55 -12.16 -32.07
CA PRO A 49 4.00 -12.10 -32.07
C PRO A 49 4.66 -12.78 -30.87
N LEU A 50 3.92 -12.93 -29.74
CA LEU A 50 4.43 -13.59 -28.52
C LEU A 50 4.39 -15.13 -28.66
N PHE A 51 3.49 -15.69 -29.48
CA PHE A 51 3.35 -17.13 -29.65
C PHE A 51 4.67 -17.79 -30.04
N ALA A 52 5.34 -17.25 -31.04
CA ALA A 52 6.63 -17.79 -31.50
C ALA A 52 7.71 -17.71 -30.41
N ALA A 53 7.72 -16.65 -29.63
CA ALA A 53 8.66 -16.47 -28.50
C ALA A 53 8.38 -17.47 -27.37
N ILE A 54 7.10 -17.66 -27.02
CA ILE A 54 6.65 -18.62 -26.00
C ILE A 54 7.01 -20.05 -26.44
N LEU A 55 6.71 -20.42 -27.70
CA LEU A 55 6.96 -21.75 -28.22
C LEU A 55 8.46 -22.08 -28.26
N LYS A 56 9.28 -21.13 -28.73
CA LYS A 56 10.74 -21.32 -28.89
C LYS A 56 11.45 -21.55 -27.57
N GLY A 57 11.04 -20.84 -26.50
CA GLY A 57 11.66 -20.89 -25.15
C GLY A 57 10.98 -21.84 -24.19
N ARG A 58 9.90 -22.54 -24.58
CA ARG A 58 8.98 -23.25 -23.70
C ARG A 58 9.68 -24.23 -22.75
N ALA A 59 10.46 -25.15 -23.26
CA ALA A 59 11.06 -26.22 -22.45
C ALA A 59 12.08 -25.67 -21.44
N GLU A 60 12.92 -24.73 -21.87
CA GLU A 60 13.90 -24.07 -21.00
C GLU A 60 13.23 -23.22 -19.94
N ALA A 61 12.24 -22.42 -20.31
CA ALA A 61 11.50 -21.57 -19.38
C ALA A 61 10.74 -22.40 -18.32
N LEU A 62 10.13 -23.53 -18.70
CA LEU A 62 9.47 -24.42 -17.76
C LEU A 62 10.46 -25.12 -16.83
N SER A 63 11.60 -25.60 -17.35
CA SER A 63 12.65 -26.20 -16.51
C SER A 63 13.20 -25.20 -15.50
N PHE A 64 13.48 -23.97 -15.93
CA PHE A 64 13.86 -22.88 -15.03
C PHE A 64 12.80 -22.63 -13.96
N ALA A 65 11.54 -22.50 -14.36
CA ALA A 65 10.43 -22.22 -13.44
C ALA A 65 10.23 -23.34 -12.41
N GLN A 66 10.33 -24.60 -12.81
CA GLN A 66 10.27 -25.75 -11.91
C GLN A 66 11.40 -25.73 -10.87
N ALA A 67 12.62 -25.33 -11.29
CA ALA A 67 13.73 -25.15 -10.36
C ALA A 67 13.45 -24.02 -9.36
N GLN A 68 12.83 -22.90 -9.77
CA GLN A 68 12.43 -21.81 -8.88
C GLN A 68 11.41 -22.26 -7.84
N VAL A 69 10.41 -23.04 -8.24
CA VAL A 69 9.40 -23.61 -7.33
C VAL A 69 10.08 -24.54 -6.31
N ALA A 70 10.93 -25.44 -6.75
CA ALA A 70 11.65 -26.36 -5.87
C ALA A 70 12.55 -25.63 -4.85
N ILE A 71 13.20 -24.52 -5.26
CA ILE A 71 14.00 -23.68 -4.35
C ILE A 71 13.07 -23.00 -3.33
N ALA A 72 11.94 -22.43 -3.77
CA ALA A 72 10.98 -21.79 -2.88
C ALA A 72 10.47 -22.75 -1.79
N GLU A 73 10.12 -23.97 -2.17
CA GLU A 73 9.69 -25.04 -1.24
C GLU A 73 10.81 -25.37 -0.24
N ARG A 74 12.02 -25.64 -0.75
CA ARG A 74 13.18 -25.99 0.09
C ARG A 74 13.49 -24.94 1.15
N PHE A 75 13.34 -23.64 0.82
CA PHE A 75 13.62 -22.55 1.73
C PHE A 75 12.39 -22.03 2.47
N ASN A 76 11.24 -22.71 2.36
CA ASN A 76 9.97 -22.29 2.94
C ASN A 76 9.65 -20.82 2.59
N VAL A 77 9.69 -20.50 1.29
CA VAL A 77 9.29 -19.23 0.71
C VAL A 77 7.92 -19.43 0.07
N ARG A 78 6.92 -18.67 0.52
CA ARG A 78 5.61 -18.66 -0.14
C ARG A 78 5.72 -17.95 -1.49
N MET A 79 5.01 -18.46 -2.46
CA MET A 79 4.77 -17.78 -3.74
C MET A 79 3.31 -17.36 -3.76
N LEU A 80 3.06 -16.11 -4.15
CA LEU A 80 1.74 -15.52 -4.27
C LEU A 80 1.57 -15.10 -5.73
N ALA A 81 0.67 -15.76 -6.46
CA ALA A 81 0.34 -15.38 -7.82
C ALA A 81 -0.76 -14.31 -7.82
N PHE A 82 -0.77 -13.44 -8.81
CA PHE A 82 -1.78 -12.38 -8.92
C PHE A 82 -3.23 -12.92 -9.02
N SER A 83 -3.40 -14.21 -9.33
CA SER A 83 -4.67 -14.91 -9.39
C SER A 83 -5.09 -15.56 -8.07
N ASP A 84 -4.21 -15.55 -7.06
CA ASP A 84 -4.48 -16.21 -5.78
C ASP A 84 -5.25 -15.26 -4.84
N ASP A 85 -6.15 -15.81 -4.04
CA ASP A 85 -6.97 -15.04 -3.08
C ASP A 85 -6.14 -14.37 -1.97
N ASP A 86 -4.95 -14.91 -1.67
CA ASP A 86 -4.02 -14.38 -0.67
C ASP A 86 -2.97 -13.41 -1.26
N TYR A 87 -3.08 -13.09 -2.56
CA TYR A 87 -2.26 -12.03 -3.17
C TYR A 87 -2.69 -10.66 -2.61
N PRO A 88 -1.73 -9.78 -2.21
CA PRO A 88 -2.08 -8.51 -1.58
C PRO A 88 -3.04 -7.66 -2.43
N SER A 89 -4.27 -7.43 -1.92
CA SER A 89 -5.34 -6.73 -2.67
C SER A 89 -4.92 -5.31 -3.07
N ARG A 90 -4.20 -4.61 -2.18
CA ARG A 90 -3.64 -3.28 -2.48
C ARG A 90 -2.72 -3.31 -3.70
N LEU A 91 -1.86 -4.33 -3.78
CA LEU A 91 -0.93 -4.49 -4.89
C LEU A 91 -1.64 -4.97 -6.16
N ALA A 92 -2.62 -5.86 -6.04
CA ALA A 92 -3.42 -6.37 -7.16
C ALA A 92 -4.10 -5.23 -7.95
N ASN A 93 -4.50 -4.16 -7.26
CA ASN A 93 -5.11 -2.96 -7.87
C ASN A 93 -4.12 -2.07 -8.63
N CYS A 94 -2.82 -2.35 -8.58
CA CYS A 94 -1.82 -1.60 -9.35
C CYS A 94 -1.69 -2.17 -10.76
N PRO A 95 -1.62 -1.31 -11.81
CA PRO A 95 -1.62 -1.76 -13.19
C PRO A 95 -0.38 -2.57 -13.59
N ASP A 96 0.70 -2.40 -12.86
CA ASP A 96 2.00 -3.03 -13.09
C ASP A 96 2.42 -3.96 -11.92
N ALA A 97 1.45 -4.42 -11.11
CA ALA A 97 1.73 -5.35 -10.03
C ALA A 97 2.44 -6.62 -10.54
N PRO A 98 3.40 -7.18 -9.79
CA PRO A 98 4.12 -8.38 -10.19
C PRO A 98 3.17 -9.56 -10.31
N VAL A 99 3.45 -10.44 -11.24
CA VAL A 99 2.62 -11.65 -11.49
C VAL A 99 2.84 -12.72 -10.43
N VAL A 100 4.03 -12.77 -9.86
CA VAL A 100 4.38 -13.60 -8.70
C VAL A 100 5.16 -12.76 -7.71
N LEU A 101 4.82 -12.91 -6.45
CA LEU A 101 5.55 -12.33 -5.33
C LEU A 101 6.11 -13.47 -4.47
N PHE A 102 7.41 -13.54 -4.33
CA PHE A 102 8.10 -14.44 -3.40
C PHE A 102 8.08 -13.82 -2.02
N CYS A 103 7.63 -14.54 -1.00
CA CYS A 103 7.43 -14.04 0.35
C CYS A 103 8.05 -14.97 1.39
N LYS A 104 9.01 -14.46 2.14
CA LYS A 104 9.60 -15.13 3.30
C LYS A 104 9.12 -14.45 4.57
N GLY A 105 8.29 -15.13 5.34
CA GLY A 105 7.66 -14.64 6.57
C GLY A 105 6.16 -14.86 6.60
N GLY A 106 5.53 -14.50 7.73
CA GLY A 106 4.14 -14.81 8.05
C GLY A 106 3.17 -13.61 8.00
N VAL A 107 3.57 -12.48 7.42
CA VAL A 107 2.75 -11.27 7.41
C VAL A 107 1.37 -11.50 6.78
N ASN A 108 0.36 -10.90 7.38
CA ASN A 108 -0.94 -10.72 6.76
C ASN A 108 -0.94 -9.40 5.98
N PHE A 109 -1.09 -9.46 4.65
CA PHE A 109 -1.15 -8.27 3.79
C PHE A 109 -2.51 -7.58 3.82
N GLU A 110 -3.58 -8.28 4.26
CA GLU A 110 -4.95 -7.75 4.34
C GLU A 110 -5.24 -7.11 5.71
N THR A 111 -4.19 -6.61 6.37
CA THR A 111 -4.35 -5.78 7.57
C THR A 111 -5.01 -4.45 7.24
N ALA A 112 -5.70 -3.86 8.24
CA ALA A 112 -6.45 -2.62 8.05
C ALA A 112 -5.56 -1.42 7.69
N LYS A 113 -4.29 -1.41 8.15
CA LYS A 113 -3.39 -0.26 7.98
C LYS A 113 -2.01 -0.68 7.48
N VAL A 114 -1.58 -0.12 6.36
CA VAL A 114 -0.25 -0.33 5.80
C VAL A 114 0.36 1.01 5.40
N LEU A 115 1.51 1.36 5.96
CA LEU A 115 2.24 2.58 5.63
C LEU A 115 3.60 2.26 5.02
N SER A 116 3.88 2.77 3.84
CA SER A 116 5.25 2.74 3.32
C SER A 116 6.04 3.94 3.82
N VAL A 117 7.30 3.71 4.21
CA VAL A 117 8.20 4.76 4.71
C VAL A 117 9.48 4.72 3.88
N VAL A 118 9.79 5.83 3.23
CA VAL A 118 10.92 5.93 2.31
C VAL A 118 11.71 7.22 2.53
N GLY A 119 12.96 7.24 2.07
CA GLY A 119 13.78 8.44 2.16
C GLY A 119 15.19 8.24 1.65
N THR A 120 16.06 9.17 2.03
CA THR A 120 17.47 9.14 1.64
C THR A 120 18.23 7.99 2.30
N ARG A 121 19.25 7.47 1.59
CA ARG A 121 20.20 6.49 2.15
C ARG A 121 21.20 7.10 3.15
N LYS A 122 21.31 8.44 3.17
CA LYS A 122 22.19 9.20 4.06
C LYS A 122 21.39 10.30 4.77
N PRO A 123 20.49 9.91 5.68
CA PRO A 123 19.69 10.88 6.41
C PRO A 123 20.54 11.69 7.39
N SER A 124 20.07 12.90 7.71
CA SER A 124 20.56 13.65 8.84
C SER A 124 20.18 12.95 10.16
N ASP A 125 20.81 13.36 11.26
CA ASP A 125 20.45 12.81 12.58
C ASP A 125 19.02 13.21 12.96
N GLU A 126 18.60 14.45 12.61
CA GLU A 126 17.24 14.93 12.79
C GLU A 126 16.24 14.08 11.99
N GLY A 127 16.57 13.77 10.71
CA GLY A 127 15.72 12.93 9.86
C GLY A 127 15.55 11.51 10.39
N ARG A 128 16.63 10.92 10.95
CA ARG A 128 16.55 9.62 11.64
C ARG A 128 15.65 9.64 12.86
N ILE A 129 15.89 10.62 13.75
CA ILE A 129 15.11 10.77 14.99
C ILE A 129 13.64 10.96 14.67
N LEU A 130 13.33 11.78 13.68
CA LEU A 130 11.95 12.07 13.28
C LEU A 130 11.26 10.84 12.65
N CYS A 131 11.98 10.11 11.79
CA CYS A 131 11.49 8.83 11.25
C CYS A 131 11.17 7.83 12.37
N GLU A 132 12.12 7.63 13.31
CA GLU A 132 11.95 6.72 14.44
C GLU A 132 10.76 7.14 15.31
N ARG A 133 10.61 8.44 15.60
CA ARG A 133 9.50 8.98 16.39
C ARG A 133 8.15 8.74 15.71
N ILE A 134 7.98 9.19 14.46
CA ILE A 134 6.69 9.07 13.74
C ILE A 134 6.29 7.59 13.62
N VAL A 135 7.22 6.71 13.21
CA VAL A 135 6.93 5.28 13.06
C VAL A 135 6.61 4.63 14.41
N SER A 136 7.37 4.94 15.46
CA SER A 136 7.12 4.38 16.80
C SER A 136 5.77 4.82 17.36
N ASP A 137 5.41 6.10 17.21
CA ASP A 137 4.14 6.65 17.68
C ASP A 137 2.96 6.01 16.94
N LEU A 138 3.03 5.89 15.60
CA LEU A 138 2.02 5.20 14.80
C LEU A 138 1.88 3.72 15.19
N CYS A 139 2.99 3.02 15.38
CA CYS A 139 3.01 1.62 15.80
C CYS A 139 2.41 1.39 17.19
N GLN A 140 2.58 2.33 18.11
CA GLN A 140 1.97 2.27 19.43
C GLN A 140 0.46 2.49 19.39
N ARG A 141 -0.01 3.40 18.55
CA ARG A 141 -1.42 3.74 18.39
C ARG A 141 -2.22 2.68 17.62
N HIS A 142 -1.59 2.05 16.63
CA HIS A 142 -2.24 1.13 15.71
C HIS A 142 -1.63 -0.27 15.80
N PRO A 143 -2.22 -1.17 16.61
CA PRO A 143 -1.75 -2.55 16.75
C PRO A 143 -1.77 -3.36 15.44
N ASP A 144 -2.59 -2.97 14.49
CA ASP A 144 -2.80 -3.57 13.18
C ASP A 144 -1.94 -2.94 12.05
N LEU A 145 -1.06 -1.98 12.39
CA LEU A 145 -0.22 -1.31 11.41
C LEU A 145 0.93 -2.19 10.95
N VAL A 146 1.13 -2.25 9.64
CA VAL A 146 2.31 -2.82 8.99
C VAL A 146 3.13 -1.72 8.33
N ILE A 147 4.43 -1.67 8.61
CA ILE A 147 5.37 -0.77 7.95
C ILE A 147 6.00 -1.47 6.75
N VAL A 148 5.97 -0.83 5.58
CA VAL A 148 6.59 -1.33 4.35
C VAL A 148 7.75 -0.42 3.96
N SER A 149 8.90 -1.00 3.59
CA SER A 149 10.03 -0.23 3.05
C SER A 149 10.97 -1.12 2.22
N GLY A 150 12.12 -0.59 1.80
CA GLY A 150 13.03 -1.26 0.87
C GLY A 150 14.28 -1.90 1.48
N LEU A 151 14.40 -1.93 2.79
CA LEU A 151 15.57 -2.43 3.52
C LEU A 151 16.91 -1.73 3.12
N ALA A 152 16.85 -0.59 2.45
CA ALA A 152 18.03 0.19 2.07
C ALA A 152 18.67 0.86 3.31
N PHE A 153 19.90 1.38 3.15
CA PHE A 153 20.50 2.23 4.16
C PHE A 153 19.65 3.47 4.45
N GLY A 154 19.80 4.05 5.62
CA GLY A 154 19.16 5.31 5.99
C GLY A 154 17.71 5.15 6.44
N ILE A 155 16.79 5.87 5.85
CA ILE A 155 15.39 5.95 6.30
C ILE A 155 14.71 4.58 6.29
N ASP A 156 14.91 3.76 5.25
CA ASP A 156 14.26 2.46 5.14
C ASP A 156 14.56 1.57 6.36
N VAL A 157 15.85 1.36 6.66
CA VAL A 157 16.24 0.53 7.80
C VAL A 157 15.87 1.16 9.14
N THR A 158 15.82 2.49 9.23
CA THR A 158 15.37 3.19 10.43
C THR A 158 13.89 2.90 10.70
N ALA A 159 13.05 2.96 9.67
CA ALA A 159 11.64 2.63 9.77
C ALA A 159 11.40 1.17 10.19
N HIS A 160 12.12 0.23 9.57
CA HIS A 160 12.04 -1.18 9.96
C HIS A 160 12.42 -1.41 11.43
N ARG A 161 13.55 -0.82 11.89
CA ARG A 161 13.99 -0.92 13.28
C ARG A 161 12.99 -0.32 14.26
N ALA A 162 12.39 0.82 13.93
CA ALA A 162 11.37 1.45 14.76
C ALA A 162 10.13 0.56 14.91
N ALA A 163 9.65 -0.03 13.81
CA ALA A 163 8.52 -0.96 13.83
C ALA A 163 8.83 -2.22 14.67
N LEU A 164 10.00 -2.85 14.45
CA LEU A 164 10.44 -4.03 15.22
C LEU A 164 10.59 -3.73 16.72
N LYS A 165 11.16 -2.58 17.08
CA LYS A 165 11.29 -2.14 18.47
C LYS A 165 9.93 -1.90 19.13
N ALA A 166 8.93 -1.47 18.36
CA ALA A 166 7.56 -1.32 18.81
C ALA A 166 6.77 -2.65 18.80
N GLY A 167 7.36 -3.77 18.43
CA GLY A 167 6.70 -5.08 18.33
C GLY A 167 5.66 -5.13 17.22
N ARG A 168 5.88 -4.42 16.11
CA ARG A 168 4.96 -4.40 14.95
C ARG A 168 5.57 -5.07 13.72
N PRO A 169 4.74 -5.75 12.92
CA PRO A 169 5.18 -6.37 11.69
C PRO A 169 5.70 -5.31 10.72
N THR A 170 6.75 -5.67 9.99
CA THR A 170 7.29 -4.84 8.93
C THR A 170 7.70 -5.69 7.74
N VAL A 171 7.50 -5.15 6.54
CA VAL A 171 7.74 -5.83 5.27
C VAL A 171 8.85 -5.14 4.51
N ALA A 172 9.91 -5.88 4.22
CA ALA A 172 10.96 -5.43 3.32
C ALA A 172 10.68 -5.90 1.90
N VAL A 173 10.55 -4.98 0.97
CA VAL A 173 10.57 -5.31 -0.46
C VAL A 173 12.01 -5.23 -0.92
N VAL A 174 12.56 -6.29 -1.51
CA VAL A 174 13.95 -6.32 -1.96
C VAL A 174 14.08 -6.38 -3.47
N ALA A 175 15.24 -5.99 -4.00
CA ALA A 175 15.49 -5.83 -5.44
C ALA A 175 16.36 -6.96 -6.02
N HIS A 176 16.25 -8.15 -5.45
CA HIS A 176 17.05 -9.33 -5.77
C HIS A 176 16.32 -10.60 -5.34
N GLY A 177 16.81 -11.77 -5.73
CA GLY A 177 16.27 -13.06 -5.29
C GLY A 177 16.44 -13.25 -3.77
N LEU A 178 15.51 -13.99 -3.14
CA LEU A 178 15.49 -14.19 -1.69
C LEU A 178 16.63 -15.15 -1.18
N ASP A 179 17.43 -15.66 -2.05
CA ASP A 179 18.69 -16.40 -1.75
C ASP A 179 19.87 -15.47 -1.45
N THR A 180 19.73 -14.19 -1.72
CA THR A 180 20.71 -13.12 -1.46
C THR A 180 20.14 -12.13 -0.45
N LEU A 181 21.00 -11.44 0.29
CA LEU A 181 20.63 -10.34 1.16
C LEU A 181 21.49 -9.11 0.90
N TYR A 182 20.86 -8.04 0.48
CA TYR A 182 21.50 -6.75 0.24
C TYR A 182 20.71 -5.59 0.86
N PRO A 183 21.34 -4.72 1.67
CA PRO A 183 22.73 -4.79 2.12
C PRO A 183 22.94 -5.90 3.18
N ALA A 184 24.09 -6.59 3.15
CA ALA A 184 24.41 -7.67 4.09
C ALA A 184 24.48 -7.19 5.55
N GLN A 185 24.73 -5.89 5.77
CA GLN A 185 24.75 -5.23 7.08
C GLN A 185 23.39 -5.21 7.78
N HIS A 186 22.28 -5.42 7.05
CA HIS A 186 20.94 -5.45 7.62
C HIS A 186 20.43 -6.86 7.92
N ARG A 187 21.34 -7.85 8.03
CA ARG A 187 21.00 -9.25 8.30
C ARG A 187 20.25 -9.44 9.61
N ASP A 188 20.64 -8.70 10.64
CA ASP A 188 19.99 -8.68 11.95
C ASP A 188 18.51 -8.24 11.86
N VAL A 189 18.26 -7.15 11.14
CA VAL A 189 16.92 -6.62 10.89
C VAL A 189 16.10 -7.62 10.05
N ALA A 190 16.69 -8.11 8.95
CA ALA A 190 16.04 -9.07 8.07
C ALA A 190 15.61 -10.35 8.80
N SER A 191 16.48 -10.87 9.71
CA SER A 191 16.18 -12.07 10.51
C SER A 191 15.03 -11.85 11.50
N GLN A 192 14.95 -10.68 12.12
CA GLN A 192 13.85 -10.34 13.04
C GLN A 192 12.52 -10.15 12.30
N MET A 193 12.54 -9.57 11.08
CA MET A 193 11.34 -9.33 10.30
C MET A 193 10.59 -10.60 9.92
N VAL A 194 11.28 -11.69 9.68
CA VAL A 194 10.67 -12.94 9.18
C VAL A 194 9.72 -13.59 10.19
N ALA A 195 9.83 -13.27 11.49
CA ALA A 195 8.96 -13.84 12.52
C ALA A 195 7.49 -13.41 12.36
N ASP A 196 7.24 -12.10 12.34
CA ASP A 196 5.88 -11.52 12.32
C ASP A 196 5.61 -10.65 11.08
N GLY A 197 6.66 -10.28 10.36
CA GLY A 197 6.63 -9.54 9.11
C GLY A 197 6.99 -10.42 7.92
N ALA A 198 7.65 -9.82 6.91
CA ALA A 198 8.13 -10.55 5.75
C ALA A 198 9.26 -9.83 5.00
N ILE A 199 9.99 -10.60 4.21
CA ILE A 199 10.83 -10.12 3.12
C ILE A 199 10.20 -10.60 1.82
N VAL A 200 9.92 -9.66 0.91
CA VAL A 200 9.24 -9.97 -0.35
C VAL A 200 10.06 -9.53 -1.56
N SER A 201 9.93 -10.25 -2.65
CA SER A 201 10.59 -9.96 -3.91
C SER A 201 9.74 -10.40 -5.10
N GLU A 202 9.80 -9.66 -6.20
CA GLU A 202 9.29 -10.13 -7.50
C GLU A 202 10.35 -10.91 -8.29
N PHE A 203 11.59 -10.84 -7.84
CA PHE A 203 12.73 -11.42 -8.56
C PHE A 203 12.94 -12.89 -8.18
N THR A 204 13.21 -13.71 -9.18
CA THR A 204 13.54 -15.12 -9.01
C THR A 204 14.86 -15.33 -8.26
N PHE A 205 15.01 -16.49 -7.64
CA PHE A 205 16.28 -16.88 -6.99
C PHE A 205 17.44 -16.81 -7.98
N GLY A 206 18.61 -16.37 -7.49
CA GLY A 206 19.79 -16.11 -8.32
C GLY A 206 19.89 -14.69 -8.86
N THR A 207 18.81 -13.90 -8.83
CA THR A 207 18.84 -12.51 -9.31
C THR A 207 19.68 -11.64 -8.36
N GLN A 208 20.67 -10.95 -8.93
CA GLN A 208 21.57 -10.07 -8.20
C GLN A 208 20.99 -8.66 -7.99
N PRO A 209 21.43 -7.93 -6.95
CA PRO A 209 20.98 -6.57 -6.67
C PRO A 209 21.59 -5.56 -7.65
N GLU A 210 20.92 -5.32 -8.77
CA GLU A 210 21.33 -4.39 -9.82
C GLU A 210 20.59 -3.05 -9.72
N ALA A 211 21.19 -1.97 -10.24
CA ALA A 211 20.63 -0.62 -10.14
C ALA A 211 19.21 -0.50 -10.70
N TYR A 212 18.94 -1.16 -11.83
CA TYR A 212 17.64 -1.19 -12.47
C TYR A 212 16.56 -1.84 -11.58
N ASN A 213 16.91 -2.93 -10.90
CA ASN A 213 16.00 -3.67 -10.03
C ASN A 213 15.52 -2.84 -8.83
N PHE A 214 16.39 -1.94 -8.29
CA PHE A 214 15.99 -1.03 -7.21
C PHE A 214 14.92 -0.03 -7.66
N VAL A 215 15.01 0.43 -8.91
CA VAL A 215 14.02 1.35 -9.48
C VAL A 215 12.70 0.62 -9.70
N SER A 216 12.74 -0.55 -10.34
CA SER A 216 11.57 -1.39 -10.63
C SER A 216 10.85 -1.81 -9.34
N ARG A 217 11.57 -2.26 -8.31
CA ARG A 217 11.04 -2.71 -7.04
C ARG A 217 10.21 -1.64 -6.32
N ASN A 218 10.56 -0.36 -6.44
CA ASN A 218 9.95 0.74 -5.68
C ASN A 218 8.43 0.85 -5.88
N ARG A 219 7.92 0.43 -7.04
CA ARG A 219 6.48 0.35 -7.30
C ARG A 219 5.75 -0.60 -6.36
N ILE A 220 6.40 -1.69 -5.94
CA ILE A 220 5.82 -2.66 -5.01
C ILE A 220 5.74 -2.08 -3.60
N ILE A 221 6.75 -1.29 -3.18
CA ILE A 221 6.71 -0.58 -1.88
C ILE A 221 5.48 0.33 -1.84
N ALA A 222 5.26 1.13 -2.89
CA ALA A 222 4.12 2.03 -3.01
C ALA A 222 2.79 1.26 -3.11
N GLY A 223 2.76 0.19 -3.92
CA GLY A 223 1.55 -0.57 -4.20
C GLY A 223 1.02 -1.38 -3.02
N LEU A 224 1.89 -1.82 -2.10
CA LEU A 224 1.49 -2.57 -0.90
C LEU A 224 0.85 -1.69 0.19
N ALA A 225 0.99 -0.36 0.13
CA ALA A 225 0.61 0.53 1.21
C ALA A 225 -0.63 1.38 0.89
N ASP A 226 -1.32 1.85 1.94
CA ASP A 226 -2.40 2.84 1.85
C ASP A 226 -1.83 4.23 1.56
N ALA A 227 -0.65 4.52 2.12
CA ALA A 227 0.04 5.78 1.97
C ALA A 227 1.56 5.61 1.97
N THR A 228 2.26 6.63 1.48
CA THR A 228 3.72 6.70 1.47
C THR A 228 4.21 7.91 2.23
N LEU A 229 5.00 7.71 3.30
CA LEU A 229 5.67 8.75 4.06
C LEU A 229 7.11 8.93 3.55
N VAL A 230 7.44 10.14 3.11
CA VAL A 230 8.79 10.55 2.71
C VAL A 230 9.39 11.40 3.82
N VAL A 231 10.37 10.87 4.54
CA VAL A 231 10.95 11.57 5.70
C VAL A 231 12.00 12.58 5.26
N GLU A 232 12.92 12.21 4.41
CA GLU A 232 13.99 13.08 3.93
C GLU A 232 14.43 12.63 2.53
N THR A 233 14.49 13.54 1.57
CA THR A 233 14.97 13.23 0.21
C THR A 233 15.52 14.49 -0.49
N GLY A 234 16.61 14.32 -1.22
CA GLY A 234 17.14 15.36 -2.10
C GLY A 234 16.36 15.45 -3.42
N GLU A 235 16.70 16.44 -4.25
CA GLU A 235 16.03 16.73 -5.53
C GLU A 235 16.02 15.56 -6.53
N LYS A 236 17.03 14.69 -6.46
CA LYS A 236 17.16 13.49 -7.34
C LYS A 236 17.17 12.19 -6.54
N GLY A 237 16.54 12.17 -5.39
CA GLY A 237 16.51 10.99 -4.53
C GLY A 237 15.71 9.83 -5.12
N GLY A 238 16.19 8.58 -4.92
CA GLY A 238 15.48 7.38 -5.38
C GLY A 238 14.09 7.19 -4.76
N SER A 239 13.86 7.73 -3.56
CA SER A 239 12.56 7.76 -2.89
C SER A 239 11.49 8.56 -3.66
N LEU A 240 11.89 9.53 -4.49
CA LEU A 240 10.96 10.27 -5.36
C LEU A 240 10.31 9.36 -6.41
N ILE A 241 10.95 8.25 -6.80
CA ILE A 241 10.37 7.26 -7.70
C ILE A 241 9.23 6.53 -6.99
N THR A 242 9.45 6.08 -5.75
CA THR A 242 8.41 5.47 -4.93
C THR A 242 7.23 6.41 -4.72
N THR A 243 7.53 7.70 -4.44
CA THR A 243 6.53 8.76 -4.28
C THR A 243 5.67 8.94 -5.54
N ARG A 244 6.31 8.96 -6.72
CA ARG A 244 5.58 9.07 -7.99
C ARG A 244 4.69 7.86 -8.22
N ASN A 245 5.21 6.64 -7.99
CA ASN A 245 4.40 5.42 -8.10
C ASN A 245 3.19 5.46 -7.15
N ALA A 246 3.36 5.90 -5.88
CA ALA A 246 2.26 6.06 -4.95
C ALA A 246 1.20 7.04 -5.47
N PHE A 247 1.63 8.18 -5.99
CA PHE A 247 0.75 9.18 -6.58
C PHE A 247 -0.01 8.63 -7.81
N ASP A 248 0.69 7.93 -8.71
CA ASP A 248 0.11 7.32 -9.91
C ASP A 248 -0.88 6.19 -9.56
N TYR A 249 -0.75 5.55 -8.39
CA TYR A 249 -1.70 4.56 -7.86
C TYR A 249 -2.82 5.17 -7.02
N ASN A 250 -2.98 6.49 -7.00
CA ASN A 250 -3.94 7.22 -6.17
C ASN A 250 -3.79 6.92 -4.66
N ARG A 251 -2.54 6.69 -4.21
CA ARG A 251 -2.22 6.55 -2.79
C ARG A 251 -1.87 7.90 -2.20
N GLN A 252 -2.26 8.09 -0.93
CA GLN A 252 -1.86 9.29 -0.21
C GLN A 252 -0.33 9.37 -0.08
N VAL A 253 0.21 10.56 -0.26
CA VAL A 253 1.63 10.83 -0.09
C VAL A 253 1.83 11.87 1.01
N PHE A 254 2.75 11.60 1.91
CA PHE A 254 3.16 12.49 2.98
C PHE A 254 4.62 12.87 2.83
N ALA A 255 4.96 14.08 3.16
CA ALA A 255 6.35 14.52 3.17
C ALA A 255 6.65 15.34 4.43
N VAL A 256 7.74 14.98 5.08
CA VAL A 256 8.26 15.73 6.21
C VAL A 256 8.95 16.98 5.69
N PRO A 257 8.55 18.20 6.14
CA PRO A 257 9.20 19.43 5.72
C PRO A 257 10.61 19.48 6.32
N GLY A 258 11.53 20.09 5.61
CA GLY A 258 12.85 20.32 6.12
C GLY A 258 13.31 21.78 5.89
N PHE A 259 14.44 22.13 6.49
CA PHE A 259 14.93 23.50 6.46
C PHE A 259 15.21 23.95 5.03
N PRO A 260 14.69 25.15 4.60
CA PRO A 260 14.97 25.69 3.29
C PRO A 260 16.47 25.86 3.06
N GLY A 261 16.95 25.41 1.88
CA GLY A 261 18.37 25.47 1.51
C GLY A 261 19.19 24.22 1.88
N ARG A 262 18.69 23.31 2.70
CA ARG A 262 19.34 22.00 2.89
C ARG A 262 19.06 21.09 1.69
N GLU A 263 20.09 20.49 1.11
CA GLU A 263 19.97 19.62 -0.06
C GLU A 263 19.07 18.41 0.20
N GLN A 264 19.20 17.80 1.38
CA GLN A 264 18.41 16.62 1.78
C GLN A 264 16.91 16.91 2.01
N SER A 265 16.55 18.19 2.20
CA SER A 265 15.15 18.61 2.41
C SER A 265 14.47 19.03 1.11
N LYS A 266 15.23 19.25 0.04
CA LYS A 266 14.73 19.87 -1.18
C LYS A 266 13.64 19.05 -1.85
N GLY A 267 13.80 17.73 -1.91
CA GLY A 267 12.80 16.85 -2.52
C GLY A 267 11.48 16.82 -1.76
N CYS A 268 11.48 16.70 -0.43
CA CYS A 268 10.28 16.78 0.40
C CYS A 268 9.58 18.13 0.25
N ASN A 269 10.33 19.23 0.37
CA ASN A 269 9.77 20.57 0.22
C ASN A 269 9.19 20.82 -1.19
N ASP A 270 9.79 20.25 -2.23
CA ASP A 270 9.27 20.37 -3.60
C ASP A 270 8.00 19.54 -3.83
N LEU A 271 7.88 18.37 -3.20
CA LEU A 271 6.64 17.57 -3.21
C LEU A 271 5.49 18.34 -2.58
N ILE A 272 5.72 18.97 -1.42
CA ILE A 272 4.72 19.79 -0.72
C ILE A 272 4.33 21.01 -1.57
N LYS A 273 5.30 21.76 -2.09
CA LYS A 273 5.05 22.93 -2.95
C LYS A 273 4.24 22.62 -4.21
N LYS A 274 4.41 21.40 -4.76
CA LYS A 274 3.71 20.94 -5.96
C LYS A 274 2.35 20.29 -5.65
N ASN A 275 1.92 20.28 -4.39
CA ASN A 275 0.73 19.57 -3.90
C ASN A 275 0.72 18.07 -4.27
N MET A 276 1.90 17.46 -4.36
CA MET A 276 2.07 16.02 -4.58
C MET A 276 2.14 15.25 -3.25
N ALA A 277 2.35 15.94 -2.13
CA ALA A 277 2.38 15.36 -0.80
C ALA A 277 1.77 16.32 0.22
N ALA A 278 1.01 15.79 1.16
CA ALA A 278 0.60 16.54 2.34
C ALA A 278 1.80 16.70 3.28
N LEU A 279 1.92 17.87 3.90
CA LEU A 279 2.94 18.13 4.92
C LEU A 279 2.56 17.39 6.20
N VAL A 280 3.52 16.65 6.78
CA VAL A 280 3.36 15.97 8.08
C VAL A 280 4.61 16.18 8.93
N GLU A 281 4.43 16.45 10.21
CA GLU A 281 5.49 16.64 11.20
C GLU A 281 5.41 15.61 12.33
N SER A 282 4.29 14.89 12.40
CA SER A 282 3.96 13.97 13.50
C SER A 282 3.09 12.78 13.04
N ALA A 283 2.89 11.84 13.94
CA ALA A 283 1.93 10.76 13.78
C ALA A 283 0.49 11.27 13.76
N ASP A 284 0.19 12.37 14.48
CA ASP A 284 -1.14 12.96 14.51
C ASP A 284 -1.57 13.44 13.11
N ASP A 285 -0.67 14.06 12.37
CA ASP A 285 -0.94 14.53 11.01
C ASP A 285 -1.25 13.37 10.05
N VAL A 286 -0.52 12.24 10.20
CA VAL A 286 -0.77 11.02 9.41
C VAL A 286 -2.13 10.43 9.74
N ASP A 287 -2.46 10.34 11.03
CA ASP A 287 -3.75 9.82 11.51
C ASP A 287 -4.91 10.69 11.00
N GLU A 288 -4.78 12.01 11.09
CA GLU A 288 -5.79 12.95 10.62
C GLU A 288 -6.02 12.84 9.10
N CYS A 289 -4.93 12.83 8.33
CA CYS A 289 -5.00 12.75 6.87
C CYS A 289 -5.59 11.43 6.35
N LEU A 290 -5.32 10.31 7.04
CA LEU A 290 -5.82 8.97 6.67
C LEU A 290 -7.17 8.64 7.32
N GLY A 291 -7.64 9.46 8.24
CA GLY A 291 -8.82 9.15 9.04
C GLY A 291 -8.62 7.89 9.90
N TRP A 292 -7.39 7.61 10.32
CA TRP A 292 -7.09 6.52 11.22
C TRP A 292 -7.49 6.88 12.64
N GLU A 293 -8.71 6.52 13.02
CA GLU A 293 -9.22 6.81 14.35
C GLU A 293 -8.40 6.06 15.41
N LEU A 294 -8.02 6.77 16.48
CA LEU A 294 -7.49 6.15 17.68
C LEU A 294 -8.58 5.30 18.34
N PRO A 295 -8.25 4.10 18.89
CA PRO A 295 -9.20 3.35 19.73
C PRO A 295 -9.79 4.29 20.80
N SER A 296 -11.11 4.26 20.98
CA SER A 296 -11.86 5.22 21.80
C SER A 296 -11.40 5.37 23.27
N ALA A 297 -10.52 4.50 23.75
CA ALA A 297 -9.91 4.58 25.09
C ALA A 297 -8.75 5.61 25.21
N ALA A 298 -8.20 6.11 24.10
CA ALA A 298 -7.10 7.07 24.11
C ALA A 298 -7.56 8.52 23.91
N ARG A 299 -8.84 8.78 23.72
CA ARG A 299 -9.41 10.14 23.79
C ARG A 299 -9.55 10.59 25.23
N SER A 300 -8.43 10.68 25.96
CA SER A 300 -8.40 11.43 27.22
C SER A 300 -8.55 12.93 26.91
N ALA A 301 -9.70 13.44 27.20
CA ALA A 301 -10.11 14.72 27.79
C ALA A 301 -9.37 16.02 27.47
N ASP A 302 -8.57 16.17 26.40
CA ASP A 302 -7.90 17.45 26.14
C ASP A 302 -7.95 17.96 24.68
N ALA A 303 -8.77 17.36 23.81
CA ALA A 303 -9.25 18.08 22.65
C ALA A 303 -10.27 19.11 23.16
N ARG A 304 -9.80 20.31 23.40
CA ARG A 304 -10.65 21.49 23.62
C ARG A 304 -11.66 21.53 22.48
N ARG A 305 -12.87 21.01 22.75
CA ARG A 305 -14.04 21.26 21.92
C ARG A 305 -14.14 22.78 21.80
N THR A 306 -13.70 23.31 20.67
CA THR A 306 -14.12 24.64 20.28
C THR A 306 -15.64 24.50 20.10
N PRO A 307 -16.49 25.15 20.95
CA PRO A 307 -17.92 25.08 20.75
C PRO A 307 -18.17 25.64 19.36
N SER A 308 -18.68 24.81 18.42
CA SER A 308 -19.15 25.32 17.14
C SER A 308 -20.31 26.28 17.45
N LEU A 309 -20.15 27.54 17.12
CA LEU A 309 -21.18 28.57 17.26
C LEU A 309 -22.44 28.27 16.43
N PHE A 310 -22.42 27.20 15.60
CA PHE A 310 -23.45 26.88 14.63
C PHE A 310 -23.95 25.41 14.71
N ALA A 311 -23.65 24.68 15.78
CA ALA A 311 -23.90 23.24 15.85
C ALA A 311 -25.25 22.82 16.45
N ASN A 312 -26.26 23.68 16.47
CA ASN A 312 -27.61 23.30 16.84
C ASN A 312 -28.49 23.14 15.61
N PRO A 313 -29.32 22.08 15.52
CA PRO A 313 -30.31 21.95 14.47
C PRO A 313 -31.22 23.19 14.50
N GLN A 314 -31.40 23.81 13.31
CA GLN A 314 -32.11 25.08 13.17
C GLN A 314 -33.59 24.91 12.76
N SER A 315 -33.99 23.65 12.42
CA SER A 315 -35.34 23.34 11.99
C SER A 315 -35.89 22.08 12.66
N PRO A 316 -37.23 21.94 12.78
CA PRO A 316 -37.85 20.72 13.30
C PRO A 316 -37.50 19.47 12.47
N GLU A 317 -37.25 19.64 11.18
CA GLU A 317 -36.81 18.57 10.28
C GLU A 317 -35.39 18.09 10.63
N GLU A 318 -34.48 19.01 10.93
CA GLU A 318 -33.12 18.69 11.34
C GLU A 318 -33.07 18.02 12.72
N GLU A 319 -33.91 18.44 13.66
CA GLU A 319 -34.07 17.81 14.98
C GLU A 319 -34.53 16.35 14.84
N ALA A 320 -35.51 16.08 13.95
CA ALA A 320 -35.96 14.73 13.70
C ALA A 320 -34.88 13.83 13.09
N ILE A 321 -34.05 14.38 12.19
CA ILE A 321 -32.91 13.66 11.58
C ILE A 321 -31.85 13.37 12.64
N VAL A 322 -31.48 14.32 13.50
CA VAL A 322 -30.56 14.13 14.61
C VAL A 322 -31.05 13.03 15.56
N ALA A 323 -32.37 13.05 15.90
CA ALA A 323 -32.96 12.03 16.74
C ALA A 323 -32.87 10.62 16.13
N ALA A 324 -33.07 10.49 14.81
CA ALA A 324 -32.95 9.24 14.09
C ALA A 324 -31.48 8.73 14.06
N LEU A 325 -30.51 9.60 13.80
CA LEU A 325 -29.09 9.27 13.74
C LEU A 325 -28.47 8.98 15.13
N ARG A 326 -29.06 9.51 16.21
CA ARG A 326 -28.66 9.15 17.59
C ARG A 326 -29.04 7.74 17.99
N GLN A 327 -30.11 7.19 17.39
CA GLN A 327 -30.56 5.83 17.67
C GLN A 327 -29.74 4.80 16.92
N GLU A 328 -29.31 5.12 15.70
CA GLU A 328 -28.52 4.25 14.86
C GLU A 328 -27.65 5.09 13.92
N ASP A 329 -26.35 4.85 13.92
CA ASP A 329 -25.35 5.56 13.14
C ASP A 329 -25.25 4.96 11.70
N GLY A 330 -24.87 5.78 10.72
CA GLY A 330 -24.65 5.32 9.35
C GLY A 330 -25.94 5.06 8.53
N LEU A 331 -27.04 5.72 8.87
CA LEU A 331 -28.31 5.58 8.13
C LEU A 331 -28.25 6.23 6.77
N THR A 332 -28.85 5.58 5.76
CA THR A 332 -29.03 6.18 4.43
C THR A 332 -30.18 7.23 4.44
N ALA A 333 -30.12 8.19 3.52
CA ALA A 333 -31.18 9.20 3.38
C ALA A 333 -32.59 8.60 3.26
N SER A 334 -32.73 7.45 2.59
CA SER A 334 -34.01 6.75 2.45
C SER A 334 -34.52 6.21 3.79
N VAL A 335 -33.64 5.62 4.60
CA VAL A 335 -34.01 5.08 5.92
C VAL A 335 -34.34 6.23 6.89
N ILE A 336 -33.58 7.33 6.82
CA ILE A 336 -33.87 8.54 7.60
C ILE A 336 -35.26 9.07 7.23
N GLY A 337 -35.59 9.16 5.93
CA GLY A 337 -36.91 9.59 5.48
C GLY A 337 -38.05 8.70 6.00
N GLN A 338 -37.87 7.39 6.01
CA GLN A 338 -38.85 6.45 6.57
C GLN A 338 -39.04 6.63 8.07
N ARG A 339 -37.96 6.78 8.85
CA ARG A 339 -38.00 6.94 10.30
C ARG A 339 -38.58 8.27 10.75
N THR A 340 -38.21 9.33 10.04
CA THR A 340 -38.68 10.69 10.36
C THR A 340 -40.02 11.03 9.73
N ARG A 341 -40.54 10.19 8.83
CA ARG A 341 -41.73 10.44 7.99
C ARG A 341 -41.64 11.71 7.14
N LEU A 342 -40.42 12.14 6.84
CA LEU A 342 -40.17 13.31 5.99
C LEU A 342 -40.06 12.88 4.52
N PRO A 343 -40.57 13.69 3.59
CA PRO A 343 -40.33 13.47 2.17
C PRO A 343 -38.82 13.47 1.87
N ILE A 344 -38.34 12.55 1.00
CA ILE A 344 -36.91 12.36 0.69
C ILE A 344 -36.25 13.66 0.21
N ALA A 345 -36.98 14.50 -0.53
CA ALA A 345 -36.47 15.81 -0.98
C ALA A 345 -36.13 16.72 0.20
N LYS A 346 -36.96 16.76 1.26
CA LYS A 346 -36.68 17.54 2.48
C LYS A 346 -35.52 16.96 3.27
N VAL A 347 -35.43 15.63 3.37
CA VAL A 347 -34.33 14.94 4.04
C VAL A 347 -32.99 15.28 3.37
N ASN A 348 -32.92 15.24 2.03
CA ASN A 348 -31.70 15.55 1.31
C ASN A 348 -31.27 17.02 1.48
N VAL A 349 -32.21 17.96 1.47
CA VAL A 349 -31.90 19.38 1.70
C VAL A 349 -31.42 19.60 3.13
N ALA A 350 -32.09 19.01 4.13
CA ALA A 350 -31.71 19.13 5.51
C ALA A 350 -30.31 18.48 5.77
N LEU A 351 -30.07 17.28 5.25
CA LEU A 351 -28.77 16.61 5.37
C LEU A 351 -27.64 17.43 4.74
N LEU A 352 -27.87 18.05 3.58
CA LEU A 352 -26.89 18.94 2.95
C LEU A 352 -26.58 20.16 3.82
N ASN A 353 -27.60 20.81 4.35
CA ASN A 353 -27.41 21.95 5.28
C ASN A 353 -26.70 21.55 6.55
N MET A 354 -27.05 20.40 7.12
CA MET A 354 -26.41 19.86 8.32
C MET A 354 -24.96 19.41 8.06
N GLU A 355 -24.63 18.97 6.87
CA GLU A 355 -23.26 18.63 6.46
C GLU A 355 -22.41 19.91 6.35
N PHE A 356 -22.93 20.97 5.72
CA PHE A 356 -22.27 22.28 5.71
C PHE A 356 -22.13 22.89 7.10
N ALA A 357 -23.06 22.64 7.99
CA ALA A 357 -23.01 23.08 9.38
C ALA A 357 -22.09 22.19 10.26
N GLY A 358 -21.54 21.08 9.71
CA GLY A 358 -20.72 20.15 10.46
C GLY A 358 -21.47 19.30 11.50
N ILE A 359 -22.78 19.22 11.40
CA ILE A 359 -23.64 18.42 12.30
C ILE A 359 -23.64 16.94 11.89
N VAL A 360 -23.62 16.67 10.59
CA VAL A 360 -23.52 15.31 10.02
C VAL A 360 -22.38 15.22 9.02
N LYS A 361 -21.92 14.00 8.78
CA LYS A 361 -20.91 13.67 7.75
C LYS A 361 -21.46 12.61 6.84
N SER A 362 -21.32 12.81 5.52
CA SER A 362 -21.62 11.77 4.53
C SER A 362 -20.54 10.69 4.51
N LEU A 363 -20.95 9.45 4.36
CA LEU A 363 -20.11 8.25 4.30
C LEU A 363 -20.32 7.55 2.95
N PRO A 364 -19.38 6.68 2.50
CA PRO A 364 -19.57 5.87 1.31
C PRO A 364 -20.88 5.07 1.35
N GLY A 365 -21.59 4.99 0.22
CA GLY A 365 -22.89 4.31 0.16
C GLY A 365 -24.09 5.21 0.49
N ASN A 366 -23.93 6.54 0.42
CA ASN A 366 -24.99 7.53 0.65
C ASN A 366 -25.61 7.44 2.06
N SER A 367 -24.80 7.08 3.04
CA SER A 367 -25.15 7.03 4.46
C SER A 367 -24.56 8.21 5.22
N TYR A 368 -25.14 8.54 6.36
CA TYR A 368 -24.82 9.74 7.13
C TYR A 368 -24.55 9.38 8.60
N ARG A 369 -23.57 10.08 9.19
CA ARG A 369 -23.18 9.93 10.58
C ARG A 369 -23.31 11.27 11.30
N LEU A 370 -23.76 11.23 12.56
CA LEU A 370 -23.80 12.39 13.42
C LEU A 370 -22.38 12.72 13.93
N MET A 371 -22.01 14.01 13.88
CA MET A 371 -20.69 14.51 14.30
C MET A 371 -20.70 15.20 15.66
N VAL A 372 -21.86 15.30 16.34
CA VAL A 372 -22.04 16.00 17.62
C VAL A 372 -22.32 15.01 18.75
#